data_f96cee90b405957aa210b93c9aa016c1
#
_entry.id   f96cee90b405957aa210b93c9aa016c1
#
_cell.length_a   1.000
_cell.length_b   1.000
_cell.length_c   1.000
_cell.angle_alpha   90.00
_cell.angle_beta   90.00
_cell.angle_gamma   90.00
#
_symmetry.space_group_name_H-M   'P 1'
#
loop_
_entity.id
_entity.type
_entity.pdbx_description
1 polymer ?
#
loop_
_entity_poly.entity_id
_entity_poly.type
_entity_poly.pdbx_seq_one_letter_code
_entity_poly.pdbx_strand_id
1 'polypeptide(L)'
;MAMIREKYEINSTEYAAVFLNSRLDATRKRRSKKKGFRVYDNGLIGLKYTESDCDEEKMFRGAEEMLRYQVPYEPAPEEEKVCHMDMTEGEKEPDYKAFENQCEDLVIRLKKRLPGIIFSNSIRIVEEEHKLENTQGLDLSFKDRYYLGEINLKMRDGINISDGAIPYKSRTFEPDEIFAHAERVLANYENVITVEEGKTYPIIISTTDCFNVYYGFINTCFERELNGQHYGAGGSLLCGQQGKQVFNKDFNLIQYSDPAKYIGRPFFDAEGTIIDGGVVEFVKDGTFLRPYTDKSVSLKYGLENTGSAEAKPENVPCLGGIGGTGIPEIRPVGLTITGQHQALDTLVGEERAIYVFFSLAGSYNNIGGYALPIQFGMVYENGEFIGRTQELMCNTNIWDMYGKDYRGLAKNTLMPASAHDYMVIDMKANSNG
;
A
#
# COMPACT_ATOMS: atom_id res chain seq x y z
N MET A 1 -17.25 34.17 8.05
CA MET A 1 -16.13 34.06 7.07
C MET A 1 -16.75 33.96 5.70
N ALA A 2 -16.02 34.31 4.63
CA ALA A 2 -16.51 34.05 3.29
C ALA A 2 -16.51 32.53 3.06
N MET A 3 -17.50 32.04 2.31
CA MET A 3 -17.59 30.66 1.88
C MET A 3 -16.35 30.27 1.04
N ILE A 4 -15.71 29.16 1.36
CA ILE A 4 -14.50 28.70 0.67
C ILE A 4 -14.90 27.60 -0.29
N ARG A 5 -14.49 27.74 -1.54
CA ARG A 5 -14.65 26.72 -2.59
C ARG A 5 -13.32 26.06 -2.86
N GLU A 6 -13.32 24.73 -2.91
CA GLU A 6 -12.13 23.91 -3.16
C GLU A 6 -12.46 22.86 -4.22
N LYS A 7 -11.51 22.65 -5.13
CA LYS A 7 -11.61 21.62 -6.16
C LYS A 7 -10.42 20.64 -6.03
N TYR A 8 -10.74 19.35 -5.94
CA TYR A 8 -9.76 18.29 -6.03
C TYR A 8 -10.00 17.49 -7.30
N GLU A 9 -9.01 17.44 -8.19
CA GLU A 9 -9.09 16.75 -9.48
C GLU A 9 -8.02 15.68 -9.55
N ILE A 10 -8.40 14.48 -10.05
CA ILE A 10 -7.50 13.37 -10.34
C ILE A 10 -7.72 12.95 -11.79
N ASN A 11 -6.69 13.09 -12.62
CA ASN A 11 -6.64 12.61 -13.99
C ASN A 11 -5.74 11.39 -14.05
N SER A 12 -6.21 10.29 -14.66
CA SER A 12 -5.40 9.09 -14.81
C SER A 12 -5.50 8.52 -16.22
N THR A 13 -4.36 8.03 -16.71
CA THR A 13 -4.29 7.21 -17.92
C THR A 13 -3.58 5.91 -17.56
N GLU A 14 -4.23 4.79 -17.81
CA GLU A 14 -3.68 3.45 -17.65
C GLU A 14 -3.53 2.78 -19.01
N TYR A 15 -2.38 2.16 -19.26
CA TYR A 15 -2.14 1.28 -20.40
C TYR A 15 -1.74 -0.09 -19.90
N ALA A 16 -2.62 -1.08 -20.02
CA ALA A 16 -2.48 -2.41 -19.45
C ALA A 16 -2.18 -3.48 -20.50
N ALA A 17 -1.18 -4.31 -20.23
CA ALA A 17 -0.98 -5.60 -20.87
C ALA A 17 -1.67 -6.67 -20.02
N VAL A 18 -2.72 -7.30 -20.56
CA VAL A 18 -3.56 -8.27 -19.83
C VAL A 18 -3.15 -9.68 -20.19
N PHE A 19 -2.89 -10.48 -19.17
CA PHE A 19 -2.54 -11.91 -19.30
C PHE A 19 -3.74 -12.79 -19.01
N LEU A 20 -3.91 -13.82 -19.82
CA LEU A 20 -4.90 -14.88 -19.60
C LEU A 20 -4.33 -16.23 -20.04
N ASN A 21 -4.44 -17.23 -19.19
CA ASN A 21 -3.93 -18.59 -19.47
C ASN A 21 -2.47 -18.60 -19.95
N SER A 22 -1.61 -17.85 -19.29
CA SER A 22 -0.18 -17.73 -19.58
C SER A 22 0.12 -17.28 -21.03
N ARG A 23 -0.59 -16.27 -21.49
CA ARG A 23 -0.36 -15.56 -22.75
C ARG A 23 -0.81 -14.10 -22.62
N LEU A 24 -0.25 -13.24 -23.43
CA LEU A 24 -0.81 -11.89 -23.64
C LEU A 24 -2.14 -12.04 -24.38
N ASP A 25 -3.23 -11.61 -23.77
CA ASP A 25 -4.59 -11.74 -24.29
C ASP A 25 -5.09 -10.45 -24.93
N ALA A 26 -4.83 -9.34 -24.27
CA ALA A 26 -5.28 -8.03 -24.74
C ALA A 26 -4.39 -6.91 -24.21
N THR A 27 -4.45 -5.76 -24.90
CA THR A 27 -4.00 -4.49 -24.36
C THR A 27 -5.20 -3.57 -24.18
N ARG A 28 -5.18 -2.76 -23.12
CA ARG A 28 -6.29 -1.87 -22.77
C ARG A 28 -5.76 -0.50 -22.39
N LYS A 29 -6.34 0.53 -22.96
CA LYS A 29 -6.11 1.91 -22.54
C LYS A 29 -7.36 2.46 -21.87
N ARG A 30 -7.21 2.92 -20.63
CA ARG A 30 -8.28 3.57 -19.87
C ARG A 30 -7.86 4.99 -19.54
N ARG A 31 -8.78 5.91 -19.64
CA ARG A 31 -8.65 7.26 -19.08
C ARG A 31 -9.77 7.46 -18.09
N SER A 32 -9.43 8.03 -16.96
CA SER A 32 -10.41 8.44 -15.96
C SER A 32 -10.10 9.86 -15.49
N LYS A 33 -11.15 10.57 -15.17
CA LYS A 33 -11.11 11.92 -14.65
C LYS A 33 -12.10 11.98 -13.50
N LYS A 34 -11.64 12.39 -12.33
CA LYS A 34 -12.47 12.53 -11.14
C LYS A 34 -12.33 13.96 -10.64
N LYS A 35 -13.44 14.60 -10.33
CA LYS A 35 -13.47 15.96 -9.78
C LYS A 35 -14.40 16.03 -8.58
N GLY A 36 -13.87 16.42 -7.43
CA GLY A 36 -14.62 16.78 -6.23
C GLY A 36 -14.69 18.30 -6.08
N PHE A 37 -15.87 18.82 -5.85
CA PHE A 37 -16.16 20.22 -5.58
C PHE A 37 -16.64 20.34 -4.14
N ARG A 38 -15.81 20.90 -3.28
CA ARG A 38 -16.06 21.07 -1.85
C ARG A 38 -16.37 22.51 -1.56
N VAL A 39 -17.32 22.74 -0.68
CA VAL A 39 -17.66 24.08 -0.18
C VAL A 39 -17.68 24.03 1.33
N TYR A 40 -16.93 24.93 1.94
CA TYR A 40 -16.82 25.06 3.39
C TYR A 40 -17.50 26.34 3.84
N ASP A 41 -18.40 26.23 4.83
CA ASP A 41 -19.08 27.35 5.44
C ASP A 41 -19.46 27.04 6.89
N ASN A 42 -19.07 27.91 7.84
CA ASN A 42 -19.43 27.83 9.26
C ASN A 42 -19.23 26.43 9.91
N GLY A 43 -18.11 25.76 9.64
CA GLY A 43 -17.79 24.44 10.20
C GLY A 43 -18.55 23.28 9.54
N LEU A 44 -19.14 23.53 8.37
CA LEU A 44 -19.83 22.53 7.55
C LEU A 44 -19.12 22.34 6.22
N ILE A 45 -19.30 21.17 5.62
CA ILE A 45 -18.84 20.87 4.27
C ILE A 45 -20.00 20.41 3.38
N GLY A 46 -20.05 20.95 2.17
CA GLY A 46 -20.88 20.47 1.09
C GLY A 46 -20.02 19.88 -0.03
N LEU A 47 -20.48 18.81 -0.68
CA LEU A 47 -19.73 18.10 -1.73
C LEU A 47 -20.61 17.84 -2.94
N LYS A 48 -20.03 18.05 -4.11
CA LYS A 48 -20.45 17.46 -5.39
C LYS A 48 -19.27 16.82 -6.10
N TYR A 49 -19.55 15.81 -6.89
CA TYR A 49 -18.54 15.02 -7.55
C TYR A 49 -18.98 14.66 -8.97
N THR A 50 -18.01 14.46 -9.87
CA THR A 50 -18.24 13.99 -11.24
C THR A 50 -17.02 13.24 -11.80
N GLU A 51 -17.26 12.32 -12.73
CA GLU A 51 -16.24 11.63 -13.53
C GLU A 51 -16.20 12.11 -15.00
N SER A 52 -16.81 13.25 -15.28
CA SER A 52 -16.90 13.80 -16.63
C SER A 52 -16.59 15.30 -16.66
N ASP A 53 -16.45 15.84 -17.86
CA ASP A 53 -16.40 17.28 -18.03
C ASP A 53 -17.73 17.90 -17.62
N CYS A 54 -17.65 19.03 -16.93
CA CYS A 54 -18.79 19.67 -16.28
C CYS A 54 -18.66 21.19 -16.28
N ASP A 55 -19.79 21.87 -16.05
CA ASP A 55 -19.84 23.26 -15.67
C ASP A 55 -19.46 23.37 -14.19
N GLU A 56 -18.25 23.87 -13.88
CA GLU A 56 -17.70 23.95 -12.54
C GLU A 56 -18.53 24.85 -11.62
N GLU A 57 -19.07 25.97 -12.15
CA GLU A 57 -19.96 26.84 -11.36
C GLU A 57 -21.27 26.16 -10.97
N LYS A 58 -21.81 25.31 -11.84
CA LYS A 58 -22.98 24.49 -11.51
C LYS A 58 -22.65 23.44 -10.45
N MET A 59 -21.46 22.85 -10.51
CA MET A 59 -21.01 21.88 -9.51
C MET A 59 -20.82 22.55 -8.15
N PHE A 60 -20.19 23.73 -8.08
CA PHE A 60 -20.03 24.47 -6.83
C PHE A 60 -21.38 24.88 -6.25
N ARG A 61 -22.32 25.40 -7.05
CA ARG A 61 -23.68 25.67 -6.58
C ARG A 61 -24.36 24.41 -6.01
N GLY A 62 -24.17 23.28 -6.68
CA GLY A 62 -24.67 22.00 -6.16
C GLY A 62 -24.00 21.57 -4.86
N ALA A 63 -22.72 21.86 -4.64
CA ALA A 63 -22.02 21.61 -3.38
C ALA A 63 -22.53 22.56 -2.27
N GLU A 64 -22.77 23.84 -2.58
CA GLU A 64 -23.40 24.80 -1.67
C GLU A 64 -24.78 24.32 -1.19
N GLU A 65 -25.62 23.78 -2.10
CA GLU A 65 -26.90 23.20 -1.74
C GLU A 65 -26.78 22.02 -0.77
N MET A 66 -25.63 21.27 -0.79
CA MET A 66 -25.38 20.15 0.11
C MET A 66 -25.12 20.59 1.56
N LEU A 67 -24.74 21.83 1.82
CA LEU A 67 -24.59 22.38 3.18
C LEU A 67 -25.88 22.26 4.02
N ARG A 68 -27.03 22.19 3.37
CA ARG A 68 -28.34 21.93 4.05
C ARG A 68 -28.38 20.62 4.84
N TYR A 69 -27.51 19.67 4.52
CA TYR A 69 -27.41 18.39 5.25
C TYR A 69 -26.56 18.47 6.50
N GLN A 70 -25.94 19.65 6.75
CA GLN A 70 -25.18 19.97 7.96
C GLN A 70 -24.10 18.94 8.29
N VAL A 71 -23.34 18.51 7.29
CA VAL A 71 -22.20 17.62 7.49
C VAL A 71 -21.10 18.40 8.21
N PRO A 72 -20.71 18.02 9.44
CA PRO A 72 -19.74 18.76 10.21
C PRO A 72 -18.34 18.62 9.59
N TYR A 73 -17.63 19.73 9.47
CA TYR A 73 -16.23 19.77 9.07
C TYR A 73 -15.62 21.06 9.65
N GLU A 74 -15.08 20.98 10.85
CA GLU A 74 -14.56 22.13 11.59
C GLU A 74 -13.19 22.65 11.11
N PRO A 75 -12.28 21.80 10.52
CA PRO A 75 -10.98 22.25 10.07
C PRO A 75 -11.09 23.35 9.00
N ALA A 76 -10.24 24.36 9.12
CA ALA A 76 -10.09 25.33 8.05
C ALA A 76 -9.35 24.72 6.86
N PRO A 77 -9.81 24.93 5.61
CA PRO A 77 -9.02 24.64 4.42
C PRO A 77 -7.66 25.36 4.45
N GLU A 78 -6.67 24.81 3.74
CA GLU A 78 -5.36 25.46 3.62
C GLU A 78 -5.49 26.84 2.96
N GLU A 79 -4.66 27.76 3.44
CA GLU A 79 -4.54 29.10 2.86
C GLU A 79 -3.52 29.11 1.72
N GLU A 80 -3.12 30.28 1.26
CA GLU A 80 -2.22 30.51 0.12
C GLU A 80 -0.96 29.65 0.19
N LYS A 81 -0.87 28.69 -0.73
CA LYS A 81 0.28 27.82 -0.91
C LYS A 81 0.32 27.35 -2.35
N VAL A 82 1.42 27.61 -3.06
CA VAL A 82 1.60 27.20 -4.46
C VAL A 82 2.77 26.24 -4.54
N CYS A 83 2.52 25.00 -5.00
CA CYS A 83 3.58 24.02 -5.21
C CYS A 83 3.17 23.03 -6.30
N HIS A 84 4.06 22.84 -7.28
CA HIS A 84 3.84 21.94 -8.41
C HIS A 84 5.04 20.99 -8.50
N MET A 85 4.75 19.69 -8.62
CA MET A 85 5.77 18.65 -8.77
C MET A 85 5.41 17.71 -9.91
N ASP A 86 6.30 17.57 -10.88
CA ASP A 86 6.18 16.63 -12.00
C ASP A 86 7.33 15.63 -11.95
N MET A 87 7.03 14.39 -11.57
CA MET A 87 8.02 13.31 -11.51
C MET A 87 8.34 12.74 -12.90
N THR A 88 7.65 13.20 -13.94
CA THR A 88 7.88 12.78 -15.34
C THR A 88 8.70 13.79 -16.13
N GLU A 89 9.14 14.88 -15.50
CA GLU A 89 9.88 15.93 -16.17
C GLU A 89 11.20 15.38 -16.75
N GLY A 90 11.39 15.59 -18.05
CA GLY A 90 12.55 15.08 -18.79
C GLY A 90 12.46 13.62 -19.22
N GLU A 91 11.42 12.89 -18.84
CA GLU A 91 11.21 11.52 -19.30
C GLU A 91 10.63 11.49 -20.73
N LYS A 92 10.97 10.42 -21.46
CA LYS A 92 10.35 10.17 -22.76
C LYS A 92 8.97 9.56 -22.60
N GLU A 93 8.09 9.82 -23.58
CA GLU A 93 6.83 9.07 -23.67
C GLU A 93 7.09 7.56 -23.73
N PRO A 94 6.26 6.74 -23.03
CA PRO A 94 6.43 5.31 -23.05
C PRO A 94 6.29 4.71 -24.44
N ASP A 95 7.22 3.84 -24.81
CA ASP A 95 7.04 2.98 -25.99
C ASP A 95 6.09 1.83 -25.64
N TYR A 96 4.80 2.05 -25.86
CA TYR A 96 3.76 1.06 -25.57
C TYR A 96 3.97 -0.25 -26.32
N LYS A 97 4.54 -0.22 -27.55
CA LYS A 97 4.79 -1.45 -28.30
C LYS A 97 5.96 -2.25 -27.76
N ALA A 98 7.01 -1.58 -27.33
CA ALA A 98 8.12 -2.23 -26.62
C ALA A 98 7.64 -2.86 -25.31
N PHE A 99 6.81 -2.13 -24.54
CA PHE A 99 6.20 -2.65 -23.30
C PHE A 99 5.33 -3.90 -23.54
N GLU A 100 4.47 -3.90 -24.57
CA GLU A 100 3.70 -5.08 -24.95
C GLU A 100 4.58 -6.29 -25.24
N ASN A 101 5.61 -6.09 -26.09
CA ASN A 101 6.53 -7.16 -26.47
C ASN A 101 7.29 -7.72 -25.25
N GLN A 102 7.72 -6.85 -24.33
CA GLN A 102 8.38 -7.27 -23.08
C GLN A 102 7.43 -8.06 -22.17
N CYS A 103 6.16 -7.66 -22.07
CA CYS A 103 5.13 -8.39 -21.33
C CYS A 103 4.81 -9.76 -21.95
N GLU A 104 4.73 -9.84 -23.27
CA GLU A 104 4.51 -11.11 -23.99
C GLU A 104 5.69 -12.07 -23.79
N ASP A 105 6.92 -11.59 -23.95
CA ASP A 105 8.13 -12.40 -23.69
C ASP A 105 8.19 -12.89 -22.24
N LEU A 106 7.91 -12.01 -21.27
CA LEU A 106 7.87 -12.38 -19.85
C LEU A 106 6.92 -13.56 -19.60
N VAL A 107 5.68 -13.48 -20.06
CA VAL A 107 4.68 -14.52 -19.79
C VAL A 107 4.99 -15.82 -20.53
N ILE A 108 5.61 -15.77 -21.72
CA ILE A 108 6.10 -16.94 -22.45
C ILE A 108 7.22 -17.64 -21.68
N ARG A 109 8.18 -16.89 -21.17
CA ARG A 109 9.30 -17.40 -20.37
C ARG A 109 8.79 -18.04 -19.06
N LEU A 110 7.89 -17.36 -18.34
CA LEU A 110 7.25 -17.91 -17.14
C LEU A 110 6.54 -19.22 -17.41
N LYS A 111 5.72 -19.29 -18.45
CA LYS A 111 5.02 -20.52 -18.86
C LYS A 111 5.98 -21.67 -19.20
N LYS A 112 7.08 -21.35 -19.87
CA LYS A 112 8.09 -22.35 -20.25
C LYS A 112 8.83 -22.89 -19.02
N ARG A 113 9.15 -22.02 -18.07
CA ARG A 113 9.93 -22.38 -16.87
C ARG A 113 9.08 -23.06 -15.80
N LEU A 114 7.81 -22.67 -15.68
CA LEU A 114 6.86 -23.14 -14.66
C LEU A 114 5.58 -23.68 -15.33
N PRO A 115 5.65 -24.81 -16.05
CA PRO A 115 4.55 -25.31 -16.90
C PRO A 115 3.32 -25.76 -16.10
N GLY A 116 3.47 -26.09 -14.82
CA GLY A 116 2.38 -26.43 -13.91
C GLY A 116 1.61 -25.24 -13.38
N ILE A 117 2.05 -24.00 -13.69
CA ILE A 117 1.39 -22.76 -13.23
C ILE A 117 0.73 -22.05 -14.41
N ILE A 118 -0.45 -21.53 -14.18
CA ILE A 118 -1.18 -20.63 -15.09
C ILE A 118 -1.00 -19.19 -14.58
N PHE A 119 -0.54 -18.30 -15.45
CA PHE A 119 -0.35 -16.88 -15.16
C PHE A 119 -1.49 -16.04 -15.76
N SER A 120 -2.02 -15.10 -15.01
CA SER A 120 -3.15 -14.22 -15.39
C SER A 120 -3.02 -12.84 -14.74
N ASN A 121 -3.95 -11.93 -15.04
CA ASN A 121 -4.05 -10.55 -14.56
C ASN A 121 -3.29 -9.57 -15.48
N SER A 122 -2.65 -8.51 -14.98
CA SER A 122 -2.07 -7.47 -15.85
C SER A 122 -0.90 -6.73 -15.20
N ILE A 123 -0.03 -6.22 -16.06
CA ILE A 123 0.90 -5.14 -15.75
C ILE A 123 0.48 -3.93 -16.56
N ARG A 124 0.57 -2.72 -15.99
CA ARG A 124 0.13 -1.48 -16.59
C ARG A 124 1.12 -0.34 -16.37
N ILE A 125 1.18 0.55 -17.34
CA ILE A 125 1.75 1.87 -17.19
C ILE A 125 0.63 2.75 -16.65
N VAL A 126 0.88 3.45 -15.54
CA VAL A 126 -0.04 4.40 -14.93
C VAL A 126 0.57 5.78 -15.02
N GLU A 127 -0.18 6.72 -15.57
CA GLU A 127 0.09 8.16 -15.47
C GLU A 127 -1.04 8.78 -14.68
N GLU A 128 -0.72 9.54 -13.66
CA GLU A 128 -1.73 10.25 -12.86
C GLU A 128 -1.29 11.66 -12.54
N GLU A 129 -2.27 12.54 -12.48
CA GLU A 129 -2.12 13.93 -12.09
C GLU A 129 -3.16 14.25 -11.02
N HIS A 130 -2.71 14.83 -9.91
CA HIS A 130 -3.55 15.33 -8.82
C HIS A 130 -3.46 16.85 -8.77
N LYS A 131 -4.60 17.53 -8.65
CA LYS A 131 -4.67 18.99 -8.49
C LYS A 131 -5.64 19.34 -7.38
N LEU A 132 -5.18 20.15 -6.42
CA LEU A 132 -5.99 20.67 -5.34
C LEU A 132 -5.86 22.19 -5.31
N GLU A 133 -6.97 22.87 -5.52
CA GLU A 133 -7.01 24.34 -5.57
C GLU A 133 -8.22 24.88 -4.80
N ASN A 134 -8.09 26.05 -4.18
CA ASN A 134 -9.20 26.70 -3.50
C ASN A 134 -9.21 28.23 -3.64
N THR A 135 -10.29 28.85 -3.20
CA THR A 135 -10.48 30.30 -3.28
C THR A 135 -9.65 31.11 -2.28
N GLN A 136 -8.86 30.46 -1.43
CA GLN A 136 -7.91 31.11 -0.52
C GLN A 136 -6.49 31.16 -1.07
N GLY A 137 -6.26 30.72 -2.33
CA GLY A 137 -4.97 30.76 -3.00
C GLY A 137 -4.16 29.48 -2.88
N LEU A 138 -4.75 28.38 -2.39
CA LEU A 138 -4.13 27.07 -2.51
C LEU A 138 -4.09 26.64 -3.98
N ASP A 139 -2.93 26.20 -4.46
CA ASP A 139 -2.72 25.67 -5.81
C ASP A 139 -1.60 24.61 -5.76
N LEU A 140 -1.99 23.34 -5.60
CA LEU A 140 -1.10 22.19 -5.52
C LEU A 140 -1.31 21.28 -6.71
N SER A 141 -0.22 20.85 -7.35
CA SER A 141 -0.29 19.82 -8.37
C SER A 141 0.84 18.82 -8.26
N PHE A 142 0.51 17.58 -8.56
CA PHE A 142 1.45 16.46 -8.57
C PHE A 142 1.18 15.60 -9.79
N LYS A 143 2.23 15.21 -10.51
CA LYS A 143 2.15 14.29 -11.63
C LYS A 143 3.21 13.19 -11.50
N ASP A 144 2.82 11.94 -11.76
CA ASP A 144 3.72 10.79 -11.72
C ASP A 144 3.40 9.80 -12.82
N ARG A 145 4.41 8.99 -13.19
CA ARG A 145 4.30 7.84 -14.09
C ARG A 145 5.04 6.66 -13.49
N TYR A 146 4.39 5.49 -13.48
CA TYR A 146 4.96 4.28 -12.93
C TYR A 146 4.34 3.02 -13.52
N TYR A 147 5.02 1.90 -13.32
CA TYR A 147 4.50 0.59 -13.66
C TYR A 147 3.86 -0.03 -12.44
N LEU A 148 2.68 -0.55 -12.62
CA LEU A 148 1.89 -1.20 -11.58
C LEU A 148 1.32 -2.49 -12.14
N GLY A 149 1.52 -3.61 -11.46
CA GLY A 149 0.99 -4.85 -11.95
C GLY A 149 0.97 -5.94 -10.89
N GLU A 150 0.21 -6.97 -11.19
CA GLU A 150 0.12 -8.20 -10.43
C GLU A 150 -0.02 -9.36 -11.39
N ILE A 151 0.87 -10.32 -11.29
CA ILE A 151 0.76 -11.54 -12.06
C ILE A 151 0.22 -12.62 -11.14
N ASN A 152 -1.06 -12.94 -11.26
CA ASN A 152 -1.72 -13.98 -10.49
C ASN A 152 -1.27 -15.37 -10.96
N LEU A 153 -1.06 -16.25 -10.01
CA LEU A 153 -0.65 -17.62 -10.23
C LEU A 153 -1.77 -18.58 -9.84
N LYS A 154 -2.00 -19.56 -10.68
CA LYS A 154 -2.89 -20.68 -10.41
C LYS A 154 -2.18 -21.98 -10.73
N MET A 155 -2.04 -22.86 -9.76
CA MET A 155 -1.57 -24.24 -9.99
C MET A 155 -2.62 -24.99 -10.80
N ARG A 156 -2.20 -25.76 -11.82
CA ARG A 156 -3.13 -26.50 -12.70
C ARG A 156 -4.01 -27.47 -11.93
N ASP A 157 -3.43 -28.13 -10.93
CA ASP A 157 -4.12 -29.13 -10.10
C ASP A 157 -4.61 -28.51 -8.76
N GLY A 158 -4.49 -27.18 -8.61
CA GLY A 158 -4.97 -26.46 -7.42
C GLY A 158 -6.48 -26.32 -7.41
N ILE A 159 -7.08 -26.35 -6.22
CA ILE A 159 -8.52 -26.18 -6.01
C ILE A 159 -8.91 -24.71 -5.83
N ASN A 160 -7.95 -23.84 -5.49
CA ASN A 160 -8.19 -22.42 -5.24
C ASN A 160 -8.39 -21.65 -6.55
N ILE A 161 -9.07 -20.50 -6.50
CA ILE A 161 -9.23 -19.58 -7.65
C ILE A 161 -7.89 -18.95 -8.01
N SER A 162 -7.07 -18.60 -7.00
CA SER A 162 -5.69 -18.14 -7.14
C SER A 162 -4.85 -18.78 -6.04
N ASP A 163 -3.64 -19.17 -6.38
CA ASP A 163 -2.69 -19.76 -5.43
C ASP A 163 -1.58 -18.77 -5.06
N GLY A 164 -1.53 -17.62 -5.73
CA GLY A 164 -0.55 -16.59 -5.42
C GLY A 164 -0.53 -15.45 -6.40
N ALA A 165 0.35 -14.49 -6.15
CA ALA A 165 0.59 -13.38 -7.05
C ALA A 165 2.03 -12.87 -6.93
N ILE A 166 2.56 -12.31 -8.01
CA ILE A 166 3.80 -11.55 -8.04
C ILE A 166 3.43 -10.09 -8.23
N PRO A 167 3.50 -9.28 -7.17
CA PRO A 167 3.23 -7.85 -7.26
C PRO A 167 4.43 -7.13 -7.88
N TYR A 168 4.15 -6.04 -8.60
CA TYR A 168 5.16 -5.17 -9.18
C TYR A 168 4.73 -3.71 -9.11
N LYS A 169 5.57 -2.85 -8.55
CA LYS A 169 5.40 -1.40 -8.56
C LYS A 169 6.77 -0.74 -8.65
N SER A 170 7.02 -0.01 -9.74
CA SER A 170 8.31 0.63 -9.99
C SER A 170 8.17 1.78 -10.98
N ARG A 171 9.12 2.72 -11.00
CA ARG A 171 9.23 3.72 -12.08
C ARG A 171 9.86 3.17 -13.35
N THR A 172 10.55 2.03 -13.28
CA THR A 172 11.09 1.33 -14.44
C THR A 172 10.40 -0.01 -14.61
N PHE A 173 10.37 -0.54 -15.84
CA PHE A 173 9.84 -1.88 -16.11
C PHE A 173 10.99 -2.85 -16.33
N GLU A 174 11.19 -3.74 -15.36
CA GLU A 174 12.28 -4.73 -15.33
C GLU A 174 11.71 -6.15 -15.38
N PRO A 175 11.26 -6.65 -16.55
CA PRO A 175 10.65 -7.97 -16.68
C PRO A 175 11.59 -9.11 -16.31
N ASP A 176 12.91 -8.92 -16.44
CA ASP A 176 13.91 -9.92 -16.06
C ASP A 176 13.98 -10.11 -14.55
N GLU A 177 13.75 -9.07 -13.75
CA GLU A 177 13.66 -9.20 -12.29
C GLU A 177 12.40 -9.98 -11.88
N ILE A 178 11.26 -9.72 -12.52
CA ILE A 178 10.02 -10.47 -12.27
C ILE A 178 10.22 -11.94 -12.61
N PHE A 179 10.86 -12.22 -13.75
CA PHE A 179 11.16 -13.59 -14.16
C PHE A 179 12.11 -14.29 -13.18
N ALA A 180 13.21 -13.64 -12.80
CA ALA A 180 14.20 -14.18 -11.86
C ALA A 180 13.58 -14.46 -10.48
N HIS A 181 12.73 -13.56 -9.98
CA HIS A 181 12.00 -13.77 -8.74
C HIS A 181 11.10 -15.01 -8.83
N ALA A 182 10.26 -15.09 -9.86
CA ALA A 182 9.38 -16.25 -10.06
C ALA A 182 10.17 -17.55 -10.20
N GLU A 183 11.21 -17.56 -11.02
CA GLU A 183 12.05 -18.73 -11.24
C GLU A 183 12.69 -19.22 -9.95
N ARG A 184 13.28 -18.31 -9.16
CA ARG A 184 13.98 -18.70 -7.93
C ARG A 184 13.02 -19.13 -6.83
N VAL A 185 11.99 -18.34 -6.56
CA VAL A 185 11.06 -18.61 -5.47
C VAL A 185 10.22 -19.86 -5.74
N LEU A 186 9.79 -20.07 -6.99
CA LEU A 186 8.90 -21.14 -7.36
C LEU A 186 9.59 -22.37 -7.99
N ALA A 187 10.93 -22.40 -8.03
CA ALA A 187 11.66 -23.50 -8.68
C ALA A 187 11.23 -24.89 -8.21
N ASN A 188 10.98 -25.04 -6.92
CA ASN A 188 10.67 -26.30 -6.26
C ASN A 188 9.24 -26.33 -5.68
N TYR A 189 8.30 -25.53 -6.21
CA TYR A 189 6.95 -25.41 -5.66
C TYR A 189 6.15 -26.74 -5.64
N GLU A 190 6.51 -27.71 -6.48
CA GLU A 190 5.88 -29.04 -6.50
C GLU A 190 6.25 -29.88 -5.27
N ASN A 191 7.40 -29.62 -4.66
CA ASN A 191 7.82 -30.30 -3.44
C ASN A 191 7.03 -29.77 -2.25
N VAL A 192 6.26 -30.61 -1.60
CA VAL A 192 5.52 -30.26 -0.38
C VAL A 192 6.37 -30.59 0.84
N ILE A 193 6.70 -29.58 1.62
CA ILE A 193 7.47 -29.67 2.86
C ILE A 193 6.54 -29.57 4.04
N THR A 194 6.49 -30.62 4.84
CA THR A 194 5.70 -30.61 6.08
C THR A 194 6.36 -29.71 7.12
N VAL A 195 5.59 -28.79 7.67
CA VAL A 195 5.96 -27.89 8.76
C VAL A 195 5.47 -28.50 10.06
N GLU A 196 6.34 -28.55 11.09
CA GLU A 196 6.01 -29.10 12.41
C GLU A 196 4.99 -28.17 13.11
N GLU A 197 3.87 -28.76 13.54
CA GLU A 197 2.81 -28.04 14.22
C GLU A 197 3.28 -27.51 15.55
N GLY A 198 2.91 -26.27 15.85
CA GLY A 198 3.23 -25.61 17.11
C GLY A 198 4.68 -25.12 17.24
N LYS A 199 5.52 -25.36 16.25
CA LYS A 199 6.90 -24.86 16.22
C LYS A 199 6.94 -23.41 15.74
N THR A 200 7.91 -22.66 16.26
CA THR A 200 8.19 -21.28 15.82
C THR A 200 9.16 -21.32 14.65
N TYR A 201 8.85 -20.53 13.62
CA TYR A 201 9.66 -20.36 12.41
C TYR A 201 9.90 -18.88 12.14
N PRO A 202 11.05 -18.50 11.57
CA PRO A 202 11.21 -17.22 10.91
C PRO A 202 10.23 -17.14 9.73
N ILE A 203 9.38 -16.11 9.73
CA ILE A 203 8.42 -15.82 8.67
C ILE A 203 8.94 -14.63 7.90
N ILE A 204 9.16 -14.79 6.60
CA ILE A 204 9.64 -13.75 5.68
C ILE A 204 8.42 -13.15 5.01
N ILE A 205 8.20 -11.85 5.19
CA ILE A 205 7.01 -11.13 4.74
C ILE A 205 7.44 -9.87 3.98
N SER A 206 6.78 -9.57 2.87
CA SER A 206 6.96 -8.28 2.18
C SER A 206 6.52 -7.11 3.05
N THR A 207 7.29 -6.02 3.05
CA THR A 207 7.02 -4.81 3.84
C THR A 207 6.02 -3.87 3.18
N THR A 208 5.68 -4.07 1.92
CA THR A 208 4.88 -3.14 1.14
C THR A 208 3.63 -3.80 0.60
N ASP A 209 2.50 -3.11 0.75
CA ASP A 209 1.28 -3.37 0.01
C ASP A 209 1.40 -2.82 -1.41
N CYS A 210 1.94 -3.59 -2.32
CA CYS A 210 1.87 -3.24 -3.73
C CYS A 210 0.42 -3.26 -4.23
N PHE A 211 -0.44 -4.02 -3.57
CA PHE A 211 -1.86 -4.21 -3.89
C PHE A 211 -2.70 -4.40 -2.64
N ASN A 212 -3.92 -3.91 -2.67
CA ASN A 212 -4.94 -4.15 -1.63
C ASN A 212 -5.30 -5.64 -1.42
N VAL A 213 -4.77 -6.55 -2.21
CA VAL A 213 -4.98 -8.00 -2.08
C VAL A 213 -4.15 -8.58 -0.93
N TYR A 214 -2.99 -8.02 -0.69
CA TYR A 214 -2.25 -8.21 0.54
C TYR A 214 -2.63 -7.04 1.44
N TYR A 215 -3.69 -7.18 2.22
CA TYR A 215 -3.90 -6.28 3.35
C TYR A 215 -2.62 -6.29 4.13
N GLY A 216 -1.87 -5.22 3.99
CA GLY A 216 -0.54 -5.15 4.49
C GLY A 216 -0.50 -5.59 5.91
N PHE A 217 0.36 -6.53 6.14
CA PHE A 217 0.63 -7.06 7.43
C PHE A 217 0.86 -5.94 8.46
N ILE A 218 1.49 -4.87 8.02
CA ILE A 218 1.69 -3.63 8.77
C ILE A 218 0.36 -2.90 8.97
N ASN A 219 -0.42 -2.72 7.90
CA ASN A 219 -1.65 -1.96 7.94
C ASN A 219 -2.70 -2.63 8.83
N THR A 220 -2.79 -3.96 8.85
CA THR A 220 -3.78 -4.67 9.67
C THR A 220 -3.70 -4.29 11.15
N CYS A 221 -2.49 -4.12 11.70
CA CYS A 221 -2.29 -3.73 13.08
C CYS A 221 -2.24 -2.21 13.26
N PHE A 222 -1.42 -1.54 12.47
CA PHE A 222 -1.11 -0.13 12.69
C PHE A 222 -2.14 0.82 12.08
N GLU A 223 -2.91 0.42 11.07
CA GLU A 223 -4.06 1.22 10.62
C GLU A 223 -5.04 1.47 11.78
N ARG A 224 -5.19 0.52 12.67
CA ARG A 224 -6.02 0.66 13.85
C ARG A 224 -5.30 1.31 15.03
N GLU A 225 -4.15 0.78 15.43
CA GLU A 225 -3.51 1.18 16.69
C GLU A 225 -2.88 2.57 16.61
N LEU A 226 -2.41 3.01 15.43
CA LEU A 226 -1.94 4.37 15.21
C LEU A 226 -3.03 5.35 14.81
N ASN A 227 -4.26 4.92 14.59
CA ASN A 227 -5.35 5.82 14.21
C ASN A 227 -5.62 6.84 15.30
N GLY A 228 -5.39 8.12 15.01
CA GLY A 228 -5.53 9.21 15.97
C GLY A 228 -6.93 9.35 16.55
N GLN A 229 -7.98 9.00 15.78
CA GLN A 229 -9.36 8.96 16.27
C GLN A 229 -9.53 7.84 17.32
N HIS A 230 -8.97 6.67 17.06
CA HIS A 230 -9.03 5.52 17.97
C HIS A 230 -8.16 5.75 19.21
N TYR A 231 -6.96 6.31 19.02
CA TYR A 231 -6.02 6.70 20.07
C TYR A 231 -6.62 7.79 20.97
N GLY A 232 -7.11 8.88 20.40
CA GLY A 232 -7.71 10.01 21.15
C GLY A 232 -8.97 9.62 21.93
N ALA A 233 -9.72 8.61 21.44
CA ALA A 233 -10.87 8.04 22.14
C ALA A 233 -10.48 7.02 23.25
N GLY A 234 -9.20 6.75 23.45
CA GLY A 234 -8.72 5.80 24.46
C GLY A 234 -8.85 4.33 24.09
N GLY A 235 -9.14 4.02 22.82
CA GLY A 235 -9.36 2.63 22.35
C GLY A 235 -8.10 1.91 21.88
N SER A 236 -7.04 2.64 21.54
CA SER A 236 -5.80 2.06 21.06
C SER A 236 -4.97 1.41 22.19
N LEU A 237 -4.34 0.29 21.88
CA LEU A 237 -3.38 -0.35 22.78
C LEU A 237 -2.14 0.51 23.04
N LEU A 238 -1.88 1.52 22.20
CA LEU A 238 -0.77 2.48 22.34
C LEU A 238 -1.11 3.65 23.27
N CYS A 239 -2.33 3.75 23.81
CA CYS A 239 -2.67 4.78 24.79
C CYS A 239 -1.78 4.71 26.01
N GLY A 240 -1.20 5.86 26.39
CA GLY A 240 -0.26 5.95 27.50
C GLY A 240 1.14 5.36 27.24
N GLN A 241 1.44 4.97 26.01
CA GLN A 241 2.75 4.45 25.61
C GLN A 241 3.62 5.48 24.87
N GLN A 242 3.12 6.69 24.61
CA GLN A 242 3.87 7.73 23.92
C GLN A 242 5.18 8.04 24.65
N GLY A 243 6.29 8.10 23.90
CA GLY A 243 7.64 8.31 24.42
C GLY A 243 8.28 7.07 25.07
N LYS A 244 7.62 5.90 25.06
CA LYS A 244 8.17 4.66 25.59
C LYS A 244 8.63 3.73 24.47
N GLN A 245 9.72 3.02 24.72
CA GLN A 245 10.14 1.92 23.87
C GLN A 245 9.23 0.72 24.12
N VAL A 246 8.35 0.43 23.18
CA VAL A 246 7.36 -0.67 23.25
C VAL A 246 7.61 -1.75 22.21
N PHE A 247 8.48 -1.48 21.24
CA PHE A 247 8.86 -2.39 20.17
C PHE A 247 10.38 -2.64 20.17
N ASN A 248 10.85 -3.46 19.25
CA ASN A 248 12.28 -3.72 19.07
C ASN A 248 13.01 -2.41 18.72
N LYS A 249 14.21 -2.22 19.30
CA LYS A 249 15.04 -1.03 19.04
C LYS A 249 15.38 -0.80 17.56
N ASP A 250 15.33 -1.86 16.74
CA ASP A 250 15.62 -1.79 15.30
C ASP A 250 14.34 -1.61 14.45
N PHE A 251 13.16 -1.55 15.11
CA PHE A 251 11.88 -1.34 14.45
C PHE A 251 11.57 0.16 14.36
N ASN A 252 11.41 0.65 13.12
CA ASN A 252 10.98 2.01 12.84
C ASN A 252 9.78 1.97 11.87
N LEU A 253 8.79 2.82 12.13
CA LEU A 253 7.61 2.96 11.30
C LEU A 253 7.37 4.43 10.98
N ILE A 254 7.30 4.74 9.70
CA ILE A 254 7.17 6.09 9.20
C ILE A 254 6.06 6.19 8.16
N GLN A 255 5.66 7.41 7.84
CA GLN A 255 4.88 7.78 6.66
C GLN A 255 5.76 8.60 5.73
N TYR A 256 5.84 8.22 4.46
CA TYR A 256 6.43 9.05 3.42
C TYR A 256 5.35 9.90 2.74
N SER A 257 5.62 11.23 2.67
CA SER A 257 4.94 12.17 1.79
C SER A 257 5.89 12.69 0.68
N ASP A 258 7.10 12.11 0.57
CA ASP A 258 8.05 12.40 -0.48
C ASP A 258 7.81 11.45 -1.67
N PRO A 259 7.35 11.97 -2.84
CA PRO A 259 7.08 11.12 -4.02
C PRO A 259 8.31 10.40 -4.56
N ALA A 260 9.52 10.92 -4.32
CA ALA A 260 10.74 10.24 -4.72
C ALA A 260 10.95 8.90 -3.99
N LYS A 261 10.37 8.78 -2.79
CA LYS A 261 10.47 7.58 -1.93
C LYS A 261 9.22 6.71 -1.96
N TYR A 262 8.06 7.30 -2.27
CA TYR A 262 6.81 6.56 -2.33
C TYR A 262 6.10 6.80 -3.66
N ILE A 263 6.15 5.84 -4.56
CA ILE A 263 5.67 5.92 -5.95
C ILE A 263 4.15 6.10 -5.99
N GLY A 264 3.69 6.98 -6.90
CA GLY A 264 2.26 7.18 -7.19
C GLY A 264 1.51 7.84 -6.04
N ARG A 265 2.16 8.76 -5.29
CA ARG A 265 1.54 9.48 -4.21
C ARG A 265 1.92 10.96 -4.23
N PRO A 266 0.93 11.87 -4.13
CA PRO A 266 1.19 13.29 -4.01
C PRO A 266 2.02 13.63 -2.75
N PHE A 267 2.77 14.72 -2.81
CA PHE A 267 3.49 15.29 -1.67
C PHE A 267 2.57 16.00 -0.66
N PHE A 268 1.28 16.05 -0.94
CA PHE A 268 0.22 16.62 -0.09
C PHE A 268 -0.90 15.60 0.10
N ASP A 269 -1.61 15.71 1.19
CA ASP A 269 -2.78 14.89 1.48
C ASP A 269 -4.09 15.49 0.91
N ALA A 270 -5.21 14.84 1.12
CA ALA A 270 -6.51 15.26 0.60
C ALA A 270 -7.05 16.57 1.22
N GLU A 271 -6.41 17.09 2.27
CA GLU A 271 -6.68 18.37 2.92
C GLU A 271 -5.68 19.47 2.52
N GLY A 272 -4.74 19.16 1.60
CA GLY A 272 -3.67 20.05 1.17
C GLY A 272 -2.53 20.19 2.18
N THR A 273 -2.45 19.33 3.18
CA THR A 273 -1.36 19.33 4.16
C THR A 273 -0.07 18.85 3.49
N ILE A 274 0.98 19.65 3.58
CA ILE A 274 2.35 19.30 3.15
C ILE A 274 3.18 19.11 4.41
N ILE A 275 3.86 17.97 4.50
CA ILE A 275 4.74 17.64 5.63
C ILE A 275 6.16 18.10 5.33
N ASP A 276 6.72 18.93 6.21
CA ASP A 276 8.09 19.39 6.11
C ASP A 276 9.07 18.21 6.13
N GLY A 277 9.98 18.18 5.16
CA GLY A 277 10.91 17.07 4.98
C GLY A 277 10.30 15.77 4.45
N GLY A 278 8.98 15.74 4.19
CA GLY A 278 8.30 14.61 3.53
C GLY A 278 8.28 13.31 4.34
N VAL A 279 8.49 13.34 5.66
CA VAL A 279 8.52 12.16 6.54
C VAL A 279 7.86 12.46 7.87
N VAL A 280 6.99 11.55 8.32
CA VAL A 280 6.46 11.52 9.68
C VAL A 280 6.90 10.23 10.36
N GLU A 281 7.57 10.35 11.51
CA GLU A 281 7.97 9.20 12.32
C GLU A 281 6.86 8.88 13.33
N PHE A 282 6.35 7.65 13.28
CA PHE A 282 5.37 7.13 14.26
C PHE A 282 6.05 6.27 15.33
N VAL A 283 7.01 5.46 14.90
CA VAL A 283 7.87 4.68 15.78
C VAL A 283 9.31 4.91 15.35
N LYS A 284 10.18 5.23 16.31
CA LYS A 284 11.61 5.40 16.13
C LYS A 284 12.37 4.62 17.16
N ASP A 285 13.32 3.79 16.72
CA ASP A 285 14.13 2.93 17.59
C ASP A 285 13.25 2.18 18.60
N GLY A 286 12.13 1.61 18.12
CA GLY A 286 11.13 0.93 18.94
C GLY A 286 10.28 1.83 19.84
N THR A 287 10.54 3.13 19.87
CA THR A 287 9.80 4.10 20.71
C THR A 287 8.58 4.62 19.95
N PHE A 288 7.40 4.45 20.52
CA PHE A 288 6.17 5.04 19.98
C PHE A 288 6.17 6.55 20.19
N LEU A 289 6.10 7.32 19.12
CA LEU A 289 6.18 8.78 19.14
C LEU A 289 4.80 9.44 19.10
N ARG A 290 3.94 9.03 18.17
CA ARG A 290 2.63 9.66 17.92
C ARG A 290 1.72 8.79 17.06
N PRO A 291 0.37 8.96 17.14
CA PRO A 291 -0.55 8.40 16.16
C PRO A 291 -0.53 9.20 14.85
N TYR A 292 -1.10 8.66 13.78
CA TYR A 292 -1.38 9.44 12.58
C TYR A 292 -2.72 10.17 12.72
N THR A 293 -2.82 11.36 12.09
CA THR A 293 -3.97 12.27 12.20
C THR A 293 -4.22 13.02 10.89
N ASP A 294 -5.46 13.35 10.64
CA ASP A 294 -5.89 14.43 9.75
C ASP A 294 -6.16 15.72 10.56
N LYS A 295 -6.57 16.80 9.92
CA LYS A 295 -6.91 18.06 10.58
C LYS A 295 -8.08 17.91 11.57
N SER A 296 -9.10 17.12 11.21
CA SER A 296 -10.28 16.94 12.06
C SER A 296 -9.93 16.24 13.37
N VAL A 297 -9.15 15.18 13.31
CA VAL A 297 -8.71 14.42 14.49
C VAL A 297 -7.70 15.21 15.31
N SER A 298 -6.77 15.91 14.63
CA SER A 298 -5.81 16.81 15.27
C SER A 298 -6.53 17.87 16.10
N LEU A 299 -7.51 18.56 15.52
CA LEU A 299 -8.30 19.59 16.20
C LEU A 299 -9.10 19.01 17.37
N LYS A 300 -9.78 17.89 17.16
CA LYS A 300 -10.66 17.27 18.15
C LYS A 300 -9.96 16.80 19.41
N TYR A 301 -8.74 16.26 19.27
CA TYR A 301 -8.00 15.65 20.38
C TYR A 301 -6.76 16.42 20.81
N GLY A 302 -6.47 17.56 20.17
CA GLY A 302 -5.25 18.33 20.45
C GLY A 302 -3.97 17.58 20.08
N LEU A 303 -4.00 16.76 19.04
CA LEU A 303 -2.87 16.01 18.51
C LEU A 303 -2.18 16.80 17.39
N GLU A 304 -0.92 16.47 17.10
CA GLU A 304 -0.20 17.04 15.97
C GLU A 304 -0.81 16.52 14.64
N ASN A 305 -1.02 17.40 13.65
CA ASN A 305 -1.46 17.00 12.32
C ASN A 305 -0.30 16.32 11.57
N THR A 306 -0.52 15.10 11.08
CA THR A 306 0.47 14.30 10.39
C THR A 306 0.24 14.21 8.87
N GLY A 307 -0.70 14.98 8.32
CA GLY A 307 -1.03 14.94 6.89
C GLY A 307 -1.49 13.54 6.46
N SER A 308 -2.35 12.93 7.26
CA SER A 308 -2.85 11.59 7.01
C SER A 308 -4.34 11.62 6.67
N ALA A 309 -4.69 12.43 5.65
CA ALA A 309 -6.02 12.52 5.11
C ALA A 309 -6.08 11.89 3.70
N GLU A 310 -7.04 11.02 3.47
CA GLU A 310 -7.37 10.52 2.14
C GLU A 310 -8.81 10.90 1.80
N ALA A 311 -9.06 11.31 0.56
CA ALA A 311 -10.42 11.57 0.13
C ALA A 311 -11.15 10.25 -0.12
N LYS A 312 -12.38 10.13 0.41
CA LYS A 312 -13.22 8.95 0.22
C LYS A 312 -13.35 8.61 -1.26
N PRO A 313 -13.14 7.33 -1.65
CA PRO A 313 -13.53 6.88 -2.98
C PRO A 313 -15.05 6.89 -3.05
N GLU A 314 -15.57 7.55 -4.05
CA GLU A 314 -16.99 7.61 -4.35
C GLU A 314 -17.42 6.27 -4.98
N ASN A 315 -17.98 5.37 -4.20
CA ASN A 315 -18.68 4.16 -4.66
C ASN A 315 -17.87 2.98 -5.21
N VAL A 316 -16.63 2.75 -4.80
CA VAL A 316 -16.03 1.49 -5.26
C VAL A 316 -15.34 0.73 -4.13
N PRO A 317 -15.82 -0.46 -3.76
CA PRO A 317 -15.00 -1.44 -3.11
C PRO A 317 -14.05 -1.98 -4.18
N CYS A 318 -12.83 -1.50 -4.28
CA CYS A 318 -11.94 -1.94 -5.36
C CYS A 318 -10.52 -2.03 -4.96
N LEU A 319 -10.09 -3.15 -5.14
CA LEU A 319 -8.86 -3.66 -5.72
C LEU A 319 -8.12 -2.57 -6.56
N GLY A 320 -7.22 -1.79 -5.93
CA GLY A 320 -6.27 -0.92 -6.59
C GLY A 320 -6.86 0.30 -7.33
N GLY A 321 -7.88 0.93 -6.80
CA GLY A 321 -8.41 2.19 -7.34
C GLY A 321 -7.55 3.39 -6.99
N ILE A 322 -7.40 4.33 -7.92
CA ILE A 322 -6.94 5.69 -7.67
C ILE A 322 -7.84 6.32 -6.60
N GLY A 323 -7.26 7.05 -5.66
CA GLY A 323 -7.96 7.71 -4.57
C GLY A 323 -9.21 8.47 -5.01
N GLY A 324 -10.10 8.76 -4.09
CA GLY A 324 -11.30 9.54 -4.35
C GLY A 324 -11.06 11.04 -4.30
N THR A 325 -12.06 11.81 -4.69
CA THR A 325 -12.07 13.28 -4.58
C THR A 325 -13.12 13.78 -3.57
N GLY A 326 -13.66 12.88 -2.75
CA GLY A 326 -14.71 13.14 -1.79
C GLY A 326 -14.28 13.94 -0.55
N ILE A 327 -15.01 13.76 0.55
CA ILE A 327 -14.68 14.38 1.84
C ILE A 327 -13.41 13.73 2.38
N PRO A 328 -12.41 14.53 2.83
CA PRO A 328 -11.23 14.00 3.48
C PRO A 328 -11.57 13.23 4.76
N GLU A 329 -10.91 12.12 4.98
CA GLU A 329 -11.01 11.31 6.19
C GLU A 329 -9.63 10.83 6.63
N ILE A 330 -9.47 10.64 7.92
CA ILE A 330 -8.24 10.09 8.49
C ILE A 330 -7.94 8.70 7.91
N ARG A 331 -6.77 8.58 7.29
CA ARG A 331 -6.24 7.33 6.79
C ARG A 331 -4.72 7.36 6.72
N PRO A 332 -4.04 6.25 7.06
CA PRO A 332 -2.60 6.23 6.94
C PRO A 332 -2.20 6.25 5.47
N VAL A 333 -1.21 7.07 5.19
CA VAL A 333 -0.76 7.37 3.85
C VAL A 333 0.69 6.93 3.73
N GLY A 334 0.94 5.76 3.11
CA GLY A 334 2.31 5.31 2.84
C GLY A 334 3.08 4.88 4.09
N LEU A 335 2.44 4.12 4.99
CA LEU A 335 3.14 3.49 6.10
C LEU A 335 4.26 2.59 5.58
N THR A 336 5.46 2.79 6.10
CA THR A 336 6.65 2.06 5.67
C THR A 336 7.49 1.69 6.90
N ILE A 337 7.87 0.42 6.99
CA ILE A 337 8.89 0.01 7.96
C ILE A 337 10.25 0.39 7.40
N THR A 338 11.09 1.01 8.22
CA THR A 338 12.45 1.40 7.85
C THR A 338 13.44 0.91 8.90
N GLY A 339 14.72 0.87 8.53
CA GLY A 339 15.77 0.44 9.44
C GLY A 339 17.02 0.01 8.71
N GLN A 340 17.95 -0.56 9.45
CA GLN A 340 19.15 -1.13 8.88
C GLN A 340 18.83 -2.47 8.24
N HIS A 341 19.16 -2.59 6.95
CA HIS A 341 19.02 -3.86 6.22
C HIS A 341 20.18 -4.79 6.54
N GLN A 342 19.83 -6.07 6.69
CA GLN A 342 20.77 -7.17 6.79
C GLN A 342 20.58 -8.14 5.61
N ALA A 343 21.53 -9.05 5.41
CA ALA A 343 21.34 -10.14 4.47
C ALA A 343 20.22 -11.07 4.99
N LEU A 344 19.35 -11.56 4.09
CA LEU A 344 18.25 -12.44 4.48
C LEU A 344 18.75 -13.68 5.23
N ASP A 345 19.85 -14.29 4.76
CA ASP A 345 20.48 -15.45 5.40
C ASP A 345 20.96 -15.14 6.83
N THR A 346 21.38 -13.90 7.10
CA THR A 346 21.77 -13.47 8.46
C THR A 346 20.56 -13.42 9.39
N LEU A 347 19.41 -12.92 8.89
CA LEU A 347 18.19 -12.84 9.67
C LEU A 347 17.54 -14.20 9.92
N VAL A 348 17.62 -15.10 8.94
CA VAL A 348 17.08 -16.47 9.03
C VAL A 348 18.01 -17.37 9.85
N GLY A 349 19.34 -17.23 9.72
CA GLY A 349 20.32 -18.12 10.34
C GLY A 349 20.32 -19.51 9.70
N GLU A 350 20.62 -20.53 10.51
CA GLU A 350 20.62 -21.94 10.08
C GLU A 350 19.22 -22.60 10.14
N GLU A 351 18.19 -21.82 10.42
CA GLU A 351 16.83 -22.32 10.59
C GLU A 351 16.12 -22.41 9.23
N ARG A 352 15.09 -23.26 9.15
CA ARG A 352 14.10 -23.17 8.07
C ARG A 352 13.22 -21.95 8.29
N ALA A 353 13.07 -21.13 7.26
CA ALA A 353 12.12 -20.02 7.26
C ALA A 353 10.96 -20.30 6.29
N ILE A 354 9.85 -19.60 6.50
CA ILE A 354 8.68 -19.65 5.62
C ILE A 354 8.51 -18.27 4.98
N TYR A 355 8.71 -18.22 3.66
CA TYR A 355 8.40 -17.04 2.87
C TYR A 355 6.91 -17.02 2.56
N VAL A 356 6.22 -15.98 2.99
CA VAL A 356 4.79 -15.79 2.70
C VAL A 356 4.65 -15.34 1.24
N PHE A 357 4.42 -16.30 0.36
CA PHE A 357 4.19 -16.00 -1.05
C PHE A 357 2.76 -15.53 -1.29
N PHE A 358 1.79 -16.10 -0.57
CA PHE A 358 0.40 -15.68 -0.63
C PHE A 358 -0.34 -15.86 0.69
N SER A 359 -1.03 -14.81 1.09
CA SER A 359 -1.91 -14.78 2.26
C SER A 359 -3.13 -13.92 1.95
N LEU A 360 -4.33 -14.46 2.11
CA LEU A 360 -5.58 -13.72 2.02
C LEU A 360 -5.98 -13.25 3.40
N ALA A 361 -5.61 -12.02 3.72
CA ALA A 361 -5.94 -11.32 4.96
C ALA A 361 -5.42 -11.98 6.24
N GLY A 362 -4.95 -11.15 7.16
CA GLY A 362 -4.77 -11.53 8.56
C GLY A 362 -5.98 -11.12 9.41
N SER A 363 -6.06 -11.63 10.60
CA SER A 363 -7.07 -11.23 11.59
C SER A 363 -6.39 -10.62 12.80
N TYR A 364 -6.78 -9.40 13.14
CA TYR A 364 -6.27 -8.65 14.28
C TYR A 364 -7.39 -8.36 15.28
N ASN A 365 -7.18 -8.66 16.55
CA ASN A 365 -8.18 -8.52 17.59
C ASN A 365 -7.92 -7.36 18.55
N ASN A 366 -8.88 -7.10 19.44
CA ASN A 366 -8.87 -5.94 20.35
C ASN A 366 -7.81 -6.02 21.46
N ILE A 367 -7.16 -7.16 21.65
CA ILE A 367 -6.09 -7.36 22.65
C ILE A 367 -4.71 -7.49 22.01
N GLY A 368 -4.60 -7.18 20.73
CA GLY A 368 -3.34 -7.18 20.01
C GLY A 368 -2.95 -8.52 19.39
N GLY A 369 -3.78 -9.56 19.51
CA GLY A 369 -3.54 -10.85 18.87
C GLY A 369 -3.68 -10.77 17.37
N TYR A 370 -2.76 -11.40 16.64
CA TYR A 370 -2.71 -11.46 15.19
C TYR A 370 -2.64 -12.90 14.70
N ALA A 371 -3.45 -13.23 13.71
CA ALA A 371 -3.44 -14.51 13.01
C ALA A 371 -3.19 -14.27 11.52
N LEU A 372 -2.19 -14.95 10.97
CA LEU A 372 -1.78 -14.88 9.56
C LEU A 372 -2.06 -16.24 8.90
N PRO A 373 -3.10 -16.36 8.07
CA PRO A 373 -3.29 -17.54 7.24
C PRO A 373 -2.31 -17.48 6.06
N ILE A 374 -1.52 -18.53 5.88
CA ILE A 374 -0.60 -18.68 4.75
C ILE A 374 -1.16 -19.76 3.83
N GLN A 375 -1.78 -19.34 2.73
CA GLN A 375 -2.31 -20.26 1.71
C GLN A 375 -1.20 -20.83 0.85
N PHE A 376 -0.15 -20.03 0.60
CA PHE A 376 1.02 -20.47 -0.14
C PHE A 376 2.28 -19.92 0.51
N GLY A 377 3.01 -20.78 1.19
CA GLY A 377 4.31 -20.47 1.78
C GLY A 377 5.41 -21.24 1.07
N MET A 378 6.56 -20.62 0.85
CA MET A 378 7.76 -21.29 0.34
C MET A 378 8.77 -21.46 1.46
N VAL A 379 9.30 -22.68 1.60
CA VAL A 379 10.32 -22.99 2.61
C VAL A 379 11.68 -22.53 2.10
N TYR A 380 12.30 -21.65 2.87
CA TYR A 380 13.64 -21.13 2.64
C TYR A 380 14.63 -21.79 3.61
N GLU A 381 15.68 -22.38 3.10
CA GLU A 381 16.71 -23.08 3.88
C GLU A 381 18.06 -22.96 3.18
N ASN A 382 19.10 -22.57 3.90
CA ASN A 382 20.48 -22.44 3.38
C ASN A 382 20.59 -21.59 2.08
N GLY A 383 19.88 -20.49 2.01
CA GLY A 383 19.90 -19.59 0.85
C GLY A 383 19.02 -20.00 -0.32
N GLU A 384 18.26 -21.11 -0.22
CA GLU A 384 17.47 -21.63 -1.32
C GLU A 384 15.99 -21.90 -0.94
N PHE A 385 15.08 -21.77 -1.92
CA PHE A 385 13.69 -22.17 -1.79
C PHE A 385 13.55 -23.66 -2.15
N ILE A 386 13.34 -24.52 -1.15
CA ILE A 386 13.39 -25.97 -1.29
C ILE A 386 12.04 -26.64 -1.56
N GLY A 387 10.94 -25.92 -1.39
CA GLY A 387 9.58 -26.41 -1.63
C GLY A 387 8.53 -25.52 -1.02
N ARG A 388 7.26 -25.89 -1.18
CA ARG A 388 6.13 -25.18 -0.57
C ARG A 388 5.64 -25.87 0.70
N THR A 389 5.02 -25.09 1.59
CA THR A 389 4.33 -25.65 2.76
C THR A 389 2.94 -26.17 2.39
N GLN A 390 2.34 -26.98 3.27
CA GLN A 390 0.89 -27.06 3.38
C GLN A 390 0.32 -25.67 3.80
N GLU A 391 -1.00 -25.50 3.75
CA GLU A 391 -1.64 -24.30 4.32
C GLU A 391 -1.38 -24.22 5.82
N LEU A 392 -1.04 -23.03 6.28
CA LEU A 392 -0.65 -22.77 7.66
C LEU A 392 -1.46 -21.62 8.25
N MET A 393 -1.59 -21.65 9.58
CA MET A 393 -2.03 -20.53 10.39
C MET A 393 -0.89 -20.12 11.32
N CYS A 394 -0.33 -18.94 11.13
CA CYS A 394 0.67 -18.38 12.03
C CYS A 394 0.01 -17.41 13.02
N ASN A 395 0.39 -17.51 14.29
CA ASN A 395 -0.20 -16.69 15.36
C ASN A 395 0.88 -15.95 16.13
N THR A 396 0.58 -14.71 16.48
CA THR A 396 1.42 -13.84 17.29
C THR A 396 0.57 -12.73 17.94
N ASN A 397 1.20 -11.72 18.49
CA ASN A 397 0.57 -10.46 18.90
C ASN A 397 1.45 -9.28 18.53
N ILE A 398 0.89 -8.08 18.51
CA ILE A 398 1.58 -6.86 18.06
C ILE A 398 2.86 -6.57 18.86
N TRP A 399 2.87 -6.85 20.16
CA TRP A 399 4.00 -6.57 21.04
C TRP A 399 5.18 -7.51 20.78
N ASP A 400 4.89 -8.80 20.59
CA ASP A 400 5.90 -9.81 20.29
C ASP A 400 6.40 -9.65 18.86
N MET A 401 5.47 -9.50 17.90
CA MET A 401 5.74 -9.42 16.47
C MET A 401 6.71 -8.30 16.09
N TYR A 402 6.51 -7.11 16.66
CA TYR A 402 7.38 -5.96 16.43
C TYR A 402 8.35 -5.72 17.59
N GLY A 403 8.33 -6.58 18.63
CA GLY A 403 9.19 -6.55 19.79
C GLY A 403 10.25 -7.64 19.76
N LYS A 404 10.12 -8.63 20.65
CA LYS A 404 11.12 -9.68 20.85
C LYS A 404 11.28 -10.64 19.68
N ASP A 405 10.22 -10.82 18.88
CA ASP A 405 10.16 -11.77 17.77
C ASP A 405 10.54 -11.10 16.42
N TYR A 406 10.77 -9.78 16.43
CA TYR A 406 11.25 -9.03 15.28
C TYR A 406 12.73 -9.27 15.04
N ARG A 407 13.10 -9.87 13.91
CA ARG A 407 14.50 -10.15 13.55
C ARG A 407 15.15 -9.03 12.73
N GLY A 408 14.35 -8.27 11.94
CA GLY A 408 14.87 -7.14 11.16
C GLY A 408 14.36 -7.09 9.71
N LEU A 409 15.05 -6.28 8.92
CA LEU A 409 14.75 -6.02 7.50
C LEU A 409 15.85 -6.58 6.59
N ALA A 410 15.43 -7.14 5.44
CA ALA A 410 16.31 -7.51 4.35
C ALA A 410 15.83 -6.88 3.04
N LYS A 411 16.77 -6.51 2.18
CA LYS A 411 16.45 -6.02 0.84
C LYS A 411 15.91 -7.15 -0.04
N ASN A 412 14.92 -6.82 -0.87
CA ASN A 412 14.50 -7.71 -1.93
C ASN A 412 15.53 -7.68 -3.08
N THR A 413 16.49 -8.59 -3.02
CA THR A 413 17.56 -8.68 -4.03
C THR A 413 17.11 -9.35 -5.34
N LEU A 414 15.92 -9.95 -5.37
CA LEU A 414 15.36 -10.61 -6.55
C LEU A 414 14.56 -9.66 -7.44
N MET A 415 13.99 -8.61 -6.84
CA MET A 415 13.29 -7.54 -7.57
C MET A 415 13.70 -6.18 -7.00
N PRO A 416 14.96 -5.75 -7.16
CA PRO A 416 15.45 -4.51 -6.57
C PRO A 416 14.78 -3.24 -7.13
N ALA A 417 14.23 -3.29 -8.34
CA ALA A 417 13.44 -2.18 -8.89
C ALA A 417 12.04 -2.07 -8.26
N SER A 418 11.54 -3.15 -7.67
CA SER A 418 10.25 -3.13 -6.98
C SER A 418 10.39 -2.51 -5.59
N ALA A 419 9.47 -1.61 -5.26
CA ALA A 419 9.54 -0.80 -4.04
C ALA A 419 9.15 -1.59 -2.77
N HIS A 420 9.68 -2.80 -2.57
CA HIS A 420 9.42 -3.56 -1.36
C HIS A 420 10.63 -4.37 -0.87
N ASP A 421 10.79 -4.37 0.44
CA ASP A 421 11.79 -5.15 1.17
C ASP A 421 11.14 -6.32 1.89
N TYR A 422 11.91 -7.11 2.59
CA TYR A 422 11.42 -8.20 3.44
C TYR A 422 11.59 -7.85 4.92
N MET A 423 10.59 -8.22 5.71
CA MET A 423 10.65 -8.25 7.15
C MET A 423 10.70 -9.71 7.61
N VAL A 424 11.51 -10.01 8.60
CA VAL A 424 11.62 -11.35 9.18
C VAL A 424 11.15 -11.30 10.64
N ILE A 425 10.16 -12.14 10.96
CA ILE A 425 9.53 -12.21 12.28
C ILE A 425 9.39 -13.67 12.71
N ASP A 426 9.63 -13.97 13.99
CA ASP A 426 9.34 -15.29 14.52
C ASP A 426 7.86 -15.46 14.82
N MET A 427 7.24 -16.51 14.25
CA MET A 427 5.84 -16.81 14.50
C MET A 427 5.62 -18.31 14.71
N LYS A 428 4.67 -18.64 15.58
CA LYS A 428 4.25 -20.00 15.79
C LYS A 428 3.34 -20.46 14.65
N ALA A 429 3.74 -21.53 13.94
CA ALA A 429 2.99 -22.11 12.85
C ALA A 429 2.15 -23.31 13.30
N ASN A 430 0.91 -23.37 12.82
CA ASN A 430 -0.01 -24.48 13.01
C ASN A 430 -0.55 -24.90 11.65
N SER A 431 -0.88 -26.18 11.47
CA SER A 431 -1.60 -26.62 10.28
C SER A 431 -3.02 -26.04 10.29
N ASN A 432 -3.52 -25.61 9.14
CA ASN A 432 -4.94 -25.40 8.96
C ASN A 432 -5.57 -26.81 8.90
N GLY A 433 -6.25 -27.21 9.99
CA GLY A 433 -6.93 -28.49 10.11
C GLY A 433 -8.12 -28.64 9.16
#